data_6d7b34c7e49d30c1a67665979e2cc905
#
_entry.id   6d7b34c7e49d30c1a67665979e2cc905
#
_cell.length_a   1.000
_cell.length_b   1.000
_cell.length_c   1.000
_cell.angle_alpha   90.00
_cell.angle_beta   90.00
_cell.angle_gamma   90.00
#
_symmetry.space_group_name_H-M   'P 1'
#
loop_
_entity.id
_entity.type
_entity.pdbx_description
1 polymer ?
#
loop_
_entity_poly.entity_id
_entity_poly.type
_entity_poly.pdbx_seq_one_letter_code
_entity_poly.pdbx_strand_id
1 'polypeptide(L)'
;EFHKGEFVVITGKSGSGKSTLLKALEQGIYNHVAGDGREYVITSDTAMKIRAENGRCVSHINISPFINDLPNKKDTVNFSTEDASGSTSQAANVVEAVQSGAKCLLIDEDTCATNFMVRDELMQAVVSGEQEPITPFTLQAGNLYQKQGISIILVAGSSGSYFYIADHVLQMDNYRTYDITEKVKTVIGEKSETREKKVPVDVAVLFDKDHHRSLKAGKMEKKRDQVKIKQFGKDSFSIGRENVDLKYVEQILDAEQTTALAYCLKNLLEEMERKEQDVDLCVEKLWSQIKKQGLASLCKGSYLSVSMAQIRKQDIYACLTRYRGFIFRQADLLIRFLQRRER
;
A
#
# COMPACT_ATOMS: atom_id res chain seq x y z
N GLU A 1 -0.68 19.92 13.40
CA GLU A 1 -1.18 19.95 12.02
C GLU A 1 -0.01 19.73 11.07
N PHE A 2 -0.19 18.85 10.07
CA PHE A 2 0.82 18.60 9.03
C PHE A 2 0.26 19.02 7.68
N HIS A 3 1.12 19.53 6.81
CA HIS A 3 0.73 20.00 5.50
C HIS A 3 0.96 18.95 4.43
N LYS A 4 0.36 19.14 3.27
CA LYS A 4 0.51 18.24 2.14
C LYS A 4 1.97 18.24 1.64
N GLY A 5 2.51 17.04 1.40
CA GLY A 5 3.86 16.86 0.87
C GLY A 5 4.95 16.93 1.94
N GLU A 6 4.63 16.68 3.21
CA GLU A 6 5.60 16.63 4.31
C GLU A 6 5.94 15.19 4.70
N PHE A 7 7.18 15.00 5.11
CA PHE A 7 7.67 13.77 5.71
C PHE A 7 7.81 13.93 7.23
N VAL A 8 6.97 13.23 7.97
CA VAL A 8 6.91 13.27 9.43
C VAL A 8 7.43 11.97 10.02
N VAL A 9 8.37 12.05 10.94
CA VAL A 9 8.88 10.90 11.68
C VAL A 9 8.39 10.96 13.13
N ILE A 10 7.78 9.88 13.60
CA ILE A 10 7.38 9.68 14.99
C ILE A 10 8.34 8.69 15.63
N THR A 11 9.13 9.13 16.59
CA THR A 11 10.11 8.30 17.29
C THR A 11 9.84 8.23 18.80
N GLY A 12 10.61 7.46 19.53
CA GLY A 12 10.51 7.33 20.99
C GLY A 12 10.78 5.90 21.46
N LYS A 13 10.88 5.72 22.77
CA LYS A 13 11.15 4.43 23.41
C LYS A 13 10.08 3.37 23.04
N SER A 14 10.43 2.09 23.18
CA SER A 14 9.42 1.03 23.11
C SER A 14 8.34 1.27 24.17
N GLY A 15 7.07 1.04 23.82
CA GLY A 15 5.93 1.28 24.70
C GLY A 15 5.52 2.73 24.94
N SER A 16 6.16 3.72 24.27
CA SER A 16 5.83 5.14 24.45
C SER A 16 4.54 5.61 23.80
N GLY A 17 3.86 4.75 23.02
CA GLY A 17 2.60 5.05 22.35
C GLY A 17 2.69 5.37 20.86
N LYS A 18 3.85 5.17 20.20
CA LYS A 18 4.04 5.44 18.77
C LYS A 18 3.02 4.74 17.87
N SER A 19 2.95 3.41 17.95
CA SER A 19 2.00 2.61 17.15
C SER A 19 0.54 2.90 17.55
N THR A 20 0.29 3.30 18.81
CA THR A 20 -1.05 3.74 19.26
C THR A 20 -1.45 5.03 18.56
N LEU A 21 -0.54 6.02 18.45
CA LEU A 21 -0.79 7.26 17.72
C LEU A 21 -1.03 6.98 16.23
N LEU A 22 -0.19 6.13 15.62
CA LEU A 22 -0.37 5.77 14.21
C LEU A 22 -1.72 5.06 13.98
N LYS A 23 -2.12 4.18 14.91
CA LYS A 23 -3.42 3.51 14.87
C LYS A 23 -4.59 4.50 14.96
N ALA A 24 -4.46 5.53 15.79
CA ALA A 24 -5.47 6.60 15.86
C ALA A 24 -5.57 7.36 14.53
N LEU A 25 -4.43 7.65 13.88
CA LEU A 25 -4.41 8.26 12.54
C LEU A 25 -5.04 7.35 11.48
N GLU A 26 -4.79 6.04 11.52
CA GLU A 26 -5.43 5.07 10.61
C GLU A 26 -6.95 5.07 10.77
N GLN A 27 -7.45 5.13 12.01
CA GLN A 27 -8.87 5.18 12.30
C GLN A 27 -9.50 6.53 11.93
N GLY A 28 -8.75 7.63 12.09
CA GLY A 28 -9.20 8.99 11.75
C GLY A 28 -9.40 9.27 10.25
N ILE A 29 -9.15 8.27 9.40
CA ILE A 29 -9.42 8.33 7.96
C ILE A 29 -10.94 8.39 7.68
N TYR A 30 -11.73 7.73 8.51
CA TYR A 30 -13.20 7.74 8.42
C TYR A 30 -13.81 8.68 9.44
N ASN A 31 -15.01 9.18 9.13
CA ASN A 31 -15.81 9.94 10.09
C ASN A 31 -16.32 9.03 11.20
N HIS A 32 -16.21 9.47 12.43
CA HIS A 32 -16.67 8.77 13.61
C HIS A 32 -17.91 9.44 14.21
N VAL A 33 -18.70 8.64 14.92
CA VAL A 33 -19.85 9.14 15.67
C VAL A 33 -19.35 10.03 16.81
N ALA A 34 -20.02 11.16 17.02
CA ALA A 34 -19.70 12.07 18.11
C ALA A 34 -19.79 11.38 19.47
N GLY A 35 -18.76 11.55 20.30
CA GLY A 35 -18.67 10.99 21.64
C GLY A 35 -17.97 9.66 21.76
N ASP A 36 -17.42 9.09 20.67
CA ASP A 36 -16.58 7.88 20.73
C ASP A 36 -15.09 8.17 21.01
N GLY A 37 -14.70 9.43 21.03
CA GLY A 37 -13.35 9.92 21.29
C GLY A 37 -12.45 9.96 20.05
N ARG A 38 -12.79 9.27 18.97
CA ARG A 38 -12.01 9.22 17.73
C ARG A 38 -12.33 10.38 16.79
N GLU A 39 -13.43 11.08 16.99
CA GLU A 39 -13.85 12.26 16.23
C GLU A 39 -12.87 13.44 16.33
N TYR A 40 -11.93 13.39 17.29
CA TYR A 40 -10.89 14.42 17.43
C TYR A 40 -9.64 14.16 16.57
N VAL A 41 -9.56 13.01 15.92
CA VAL A 41 -8.45 12.64 15.03
C VAL A 41 -8.93 12.67 13.58
N ILE A 42 -8.39 13.59 12.79
CA ILE A 42 -8.72 13.75 11.38
C ILE A 42 -7.49 13.43 10.54
N THR A 43 -7.61 12.45 9.68
CA THR A 43 -6.57 12.04 8.74
C THR A 43 -7.11 12.19 7.31
N SER A 44 -6.22 12.40 6.34
CA SER A 44 -6.58 12.43 4.93
C SER A 44 -7.45 11.22 4.55
N ASP A 45 -8.59 11.46 3.91
CA ASP A 45 -9.51 10.44 3.43
C ASP A 45 -8.91 9.51 2.37
N THR A 46 -7.76 9.89 1.79
CA THR A 46 -7.00 9.08 0.84
C THR A 46 -5.78 8.39 1.46
N ALA A 47 -5.57 8.50 2.79
CA ALA A 47 -4.44 7.89 3.45
C ALA A 47 -4.46 6.36 3.35
N MET A 48 -3.28 5.77 3.18
CA MET A 48 -3.10 4.32 3.08
C MET A 48 -2.01 3.84 4.05
N LYS A 49 -2.31 2.77 4.79
CA LYS A 49 -1.30 2.05 5.57
C LYS A 49 -0.44 1.21 4.65
N ILE A 50 0.88 1.35 4.81
CA ILE A 50 1.88 0.56 4.09
C ILE A 50 2.60 -0.36 5.05
N ARG A 51 2.70 -1.63 4.68
CA ARG A 51 3.42 -2.66 5.44
C ARG A 51 3.89 -3.81 4.54
N ALA A 52 4.71 -4.70 5.10
CA ALA A 52 5.05 -5.97 4.46
C ALA A 52 3.92 -7.00 4.65
N GLU A 53 3.64 -7.77 3.59
CA GLU A 53 2.61 -8.81 3.55
C GLU A 53 3.17 -10.08 2.90
N ASN A 54 3.88 -10.90 3.68
CA ASN A 54 4.43 -12.16 3.17
C ASN A 54 3.32 -13.07 2.61
N GLY A 55 3.57 -13.66 1.46
CA GLY A 55 2.63 -14.57 0.81
C GLY A 55 1.51 -13.88 0.01
N ARG A 56 1.52 -12.55 -0.08
CA ARG A 56 0.55 -11.80 -0.87
C ARG A 56 0.73 -12.08 -2.38
N CYS A 57 -0.38 -12.19 -3.12
CA CYS A 57 -0.32 -12.16 -4.58
C CYS A 57 -0.09 -10.73 -5.08
N VAL A 58 0.68 -10.63 -6.16
CA VAL A 58 0.93 -9.37 -6.88
C VAL A 58 0.74 -9.64 -8.35
N SER A 59 0.01 -8.77 -9.07
CA SER A 59 -0.36 -8.99 -10.47
C SER A 59 -0.11 -7.76 -11.32
N HIS A 60 0.75 -7.91 -12.34
CA HIS A 60 0.98 -6.93 -13.40
C HIS A 60 1.29 -5.50 -12.89
N ILE A 61 2.18 -5.38 -11.92
CA ILE A 61 2.54 -4.08 -11.35
C ILE A 61 4.00 -3.73 -11.59
N ASN A 62 4.27 -2.45 -11.78
CA ASN A 62 5.63 -1.93 -11.89
C ASN A 62 6.22 -1.72 -10.49
N ILE A 63 7.11 -2.62 -10.05
CA ILE A 63 7.86 -2.49 -8.80
C ILE A 63 9.28 -1.95 -9.00
N SER A 64 9.66 -1.62 -10.24
CA SER A 64 11.01 -1.16 -10.58
C SER A 64 11.47 0.11 -9.84
N PRO A 65 10.60 0.99 -9.32
CA PRO A 65 11.03 2.07 -8.44
C PRO A 65 11.76 1.59 -7.18
N PHE A 66 11.49 0.35 -6.74
CA PHE A 66 12.06 -0.22 -5.52
C PHE A 66 12.85 -1.51 -5.75
N ILE A 67 12.53 -2.28 -6.78
CA ILE A 67 13.13 -3.60 -7.00
C ILE A 67 13.52 -3.74 -8.46
N ASN A 68 14.81 -3.95 -8.70
CA ASN A 68 15.40 -4.12 -10.03
C ASN A 68 16.33 -5.34 -10.04
N ASP A 69 16.72 -5.80 -11.22
CA ASP A 69 17.76 -6.78 -11.44
C ASP A 69 17.64 -8.05 -10.57
N LEU A 70 16.42 -8.58 -10.48
CA LEU A 70 16.15 -9.79 -9.70
C LEU A 70 17.02 -10.96 -10.19
N PRO A 71 17.63 -11.78 -9.30
CA PRO A 71 18.48 -12.90 -9.67
C PRO A 71 17.79 -13.91 -10.61
N ASN A 72 16.48 -14.03 -10.54
CA ASN A 72 15.68 -14.89 -11.41
C ASN A 72 15.25 -14.22 -12.73
N LYS A 73 15.77 -13.02 -13.02
CA LYS A 73 15.50 -12.22 -14.22
C LYS A 73 14.00 -11.97 -14.49
N LYS A 74 13.16 -12.01 -13.46
CA LYS A 74 11.76 -11.63 -13.60
C LYS A 74 11.67 -10.14 -13.94
N ASP A 75 10.75 -9.83 -14.86
CA ASP A 75 10.43 -8.45 -15.22
C ASP A 75 9.86 -7.71 -13.98
N THR A 76 10.45 -6.59 -13.62
CA THR A 76 10.06 -5.75 -12.49
C THR A 76 9.14 -4.59 -12.91
N VAL A 77 9.05 -4.30 -14.21
CA VAL A 77 8.13 -3.30 -14.78
C VAL A 77 6.72 -3.88 -14.92
N ASN A 78 6.62 -5.16 -15.25
CA ASN A 78 5.35 -5.89 -15.31
C ASN A 78 5.40 -7.13 -14.40
N PHE A 79 5.54 -6.87 -13.10
CA PHE A 79 5.82 -7.92 -12.13
C PHE A 79 4.56 -8.65 -11.69
N SER A 80 4.68 -9.97 -11.58
CA SER A 80 3.62 -10.85 -11.05
C SER A 80 4.20 -11.99 -10.22
N THR A 81 3.55 -12.29 -9.11
CA THR A 81 3.84 -13.45 -8.27
C THR A 81 2.62 -13.85 -7.45
N GLU A 82 2.49 -15.14 -7.17
CA GLU A 82 1.44 -15.65 -6.27
C GLU A 82 1.86 -15.60 -4.79
N ASP A 83 3.19 -15.46 -4.55
CA ASP A 83 3.79 -15.53 -3.22
C ASP A 83 4.91 -14.49 -3.13
N ALA A 84 4.55 -13.27 -2.74
CA ALA A 84 5.50 -12.18 -2.60
C ALA A 84 6.24 -12.26 -1.26
N SER A 85 7.55 -11.99 -1.27
CA SER A 85 8.32 -11.72 -0.04
C SER A 85 7.85 -10.41 0.63
N GLY A 86 8.31 -10.17 1.85
CA GLY A 86 8.00 -8.94 2.58
C GLY A 86 8.37 -7.68 1.80
N SER A 87 9.60 -7.59 1.27
CA SER A 87 10.05 -6.43 0.48
C SER A 87 9.25 -6.26 -0.81
N THR A 88 8.99 -7.37 -1.51
CA THR A 88 8.24 -7.35 -2.77
C THR A 88 6.79 -6.92 -2.56
N SER A 89 6.13 -7.44 -1.53
CA SER A 89 4.77 -7.06 -1.19
C SER A 89 4.69 -5.61 -0.75
N GLN A 90 5.69 -5.12 -0.02
CA GLN A 90 5.75 -3.73 0.43
C GLN A 90 6.00 -2.77 -0.72
N ALA A 91 6.89 -3.10 -1.66
CA ALA A 91 7.08 -2.35 -2.91
C ALA A 91 5.75 -2.23 -3.68
N ALA A 92 5.05 -3.36 -3.86
CA ALA A 92 3.74 -3.38 -4.50
C ALA A 92 2.73 -2.51 -3.74
N ASN A 93 2.68 -2.58 -2.40
CA ASN A 93 1.77 -1.76 -1.59
C ASN A 93 1.99 -0.27 -1.78
N VAL A 94 3.25 0.20 -1.82
CA VAL A 94 3.55 1.62 -2.08
C VAL A 94 3.08 2.03 -3.47
N VAL A 95 3.43 1.27 -4.51
CA VAL A 95 3.05 1.60 -5.89
C VAL A 95 1.53 1.58 -6.06
N GLU A 96 0.84 0.59 -5.50
CA GLU A 96 -0.63 0.50 -5.55
C GLU A 96 -1.31 1.64 -4.79
N ALA A 97 -0.74 2.08 -3.66
CA ALA A 97 -1.24 3.25 -2.95
C ALA A 97 -1.13 4.52 -3.80
N VAL A 98 0.03 4.74 -4.46
CA VAL A 98 0.21 5.86 -5.40
C VAL A 98 -0.79 5.78 -6.55
N GLN A 99 -0.96 4.61 -7.16
CA GLN A 99 -1.91 4.34 -8.25
C GLN A 99 -3.36 4.63 -7.85
N SER A 100 -3.75 4.25 -6.62
CA SER A 100 -5.09 4.51 -6.09
C SER A 100 -5.38 6.01 -5.83
N GLY A 101 -4.36 6.86 -5.95
CA GLY A 101 -4.43 8.28 -5.67
C GLY A 101 -4.26 8.65 -4.19
N ALA A 102 -3.59 7.80 -3.40
CA ALA A 102 -3.25 8.13 -2.01
C ALA A 102 -2.43 9.43 -1.94
N LYS A 103 -2.74 10.26 -0.95
CA LYS A 103 -2.03 11.52 -0.67
C LYS A 103 -1.31 11.50 0.66
N CYS A 104 -1.45 10.42 1.42
CA CYS A 104 -0.74 10.21 2.67
C CYS A 104 -0.42 8.72 2.83
N LEU A 105 0.81 8.39 3.19
CA LEU A 105 1.23 7.04 3.54
C LEU A 105 1.49 6.97 5.03
N LEU A 106 0.88 5.99 5.70
CA LEU A 106 1.07 5.70 7.12
C LEU A 106 1.94 4.45 7.22
N ILE A 107 3.09 4.56 7.88
CA ILE A 107 4.11 3.50 7.89
C ILE A 107 4.56 3.23 9.32
N ASP A 108 4.59 1.97 9.73
CA ASP A 108 5.21 1.54 10.99
C ASP A 108 6.42 0.67 10.66
N GLU A 109 7.63 1.10 11.06
CA GLU A 109 8.88 0.39 10.81
C GLU A 109 8.80 -1.08 11.28
N ASP A 110 8.16 -1.34 12.42
CA ASP A 110 8.04 -2.67 13.01
C ASP A 110 7.21 -3.64 12.15
N THR A 111 6.35 -3.14 11.27
CA THR A 111 5.53 -3.95 10.34
C THR A 111 6.09 -4.00 8.92
N CYS A 112 7.24 -3.41 8.71
CA CYS A 112 7.90 -3.29 7.41
C CYS A 112 9.04 -4.31 7.23
N ALA A 113 9.41 -4.57 5.99
CA ALA A 113 10.62 -5.30 5.67
C ALA A 113 11.83 -4.39 5.87
N THR A 114 12.75 -4.75 6.78
CA THR A 114 13.87 -3.88 7.18
C THR A 114 14.74 -3.48 5.98
N ASN A 115 15.09 -4.44 5.12
CA ASN A 115 15.90 -4.21 3.92
C ASN A 115 15.21 -3.33 2.84
N PHE A 116 13.88 -3.27 2.86
CA PHE A 116 13.11 -2.35 2.03
C PHE A 116 13.14 -0.92 2.59
N MET A 117 13.11 -0.76 3.90
CA MET A 117 13.01 0.55 4.53
C MET A 117 14.32 1.31 4.51
N VAL A 118 15.37 0.70 5.00
CA VAL A 118 16.71 1.28 5.12
C VAL A 118 17.77 0.25 4.76
N ARG A 119 18.94 0.73 4.36
CA ARG A 119 20.12 -0.08 4.19
C ARG A 119 21.21 0.39 5.12
N ASP A 120 21.75 -0.52 5.91
CA ASP A 120 22.87 -0.24 6.81
C ASP A 120 24.14 0.15 6.03
N GLU A 121 24.87 1.17 6.50
CA GLU A 121 26.06 1.69 5.83
C GLU A 121 27.17 0.63 5.68
N LEU A 122 27.31 -0.24 6.69
CA LEU A 122 28.30 -1.31 6.64
C LEU A 122 27.92 -2.36 5.58
N MET A 123 26.64 -2.71 5.51
CA MET A 123 26.14 -3.59 4.46
C MET A 123 26.33 -2.99 3.06
N GLN A 124 26.13 -1.68 2.90
CA GLN A 124 26.39 -0.99 1.63
C GLN A 124 27.87 -1.01 1.24
N ALA A 125 28.75 -0.94 2.21
CA ALA A 125 30.20 -0.98 1.97
C ALA A 125 30.70 -2.40 1.59
N VAL A 126 30.06 -3.47 2.10
CA VAL A 126 30.48 -4.86 1.91
C VAL A 126 29.81 -5.47 0.65
N VAL A 127 28.54 -5.18 0.44
CA VAL A 127 27.77 -5.65 -0.72
C VAL A 127 27.62 -4.52 -1.71
N SER A 128 28.21 -4.65 -2.90
CA SER A 128 28.14 -3.60 -3.93
C SER A 128 26.69 -3.29 -4.30
N GLY A 129 26.40 -2.01 -4.54
CA GLY A 129 25.05 -1.54 -4.92
C GLY A 129 24.49 -2.19 -6.19
N GLU A 130 25.39 -2.62 -7.11
CA GLU A 130 25.03 -3.29 -8.35
C GLU A 130 24.48 -4.71 -8.14
N GLN A 131 24.77 -5.34 -7.01
CA GLN A 131 24.29 -6.69 -6.66
C GLN A 131 23.03 -6.68 -5.81
N GLU A 132 22.57 -5.51 -5.36
CA GLU A 132 21.41 -5.40 -4.49
C GLU A 132 20.17 -5.00 -5.30
N PRO A 133 19.19 -5.88 -5.42
CA PRO A 133 17.98 -5.62 -6.22
C PRO A 133 17.05 -4.58 -5.58
N ILE A 134 17.22 -4.24 -4.28
CA ILE A 134 16.29 -3.39 -3.54
C ILE A 134 16.85 -1.98 -3.40
N THR A 135 16.12 -0.99 -3.91
CA THR A 135 16.30 0.42 -3.63
C THR A 135 15.56 0.76 -2.33
N PRO A 136 16.24 1.15 -1.25
CA PRO A 136 15.61 1.46 0.02
C PRO A 136 14.55 2.57 -0.09
N PHE A 137 13.48 2.44 0.69
CA PHE A 137 12.40 3.43 0.76
C PHE A 137 12.90 4.84 1.05
N THR A 138 13.92 4.98 1.92
CA THR A 138 14.52 6.28 2.25
C THR A 138 15.06 7.02 1.04
N LEU A 139 15.55 6.32 0.01
CA LEU A 139 16.03 6.95 -1.22
C LEU A 139 14.88 7.39 -2.15
N GLN A 140 13.76 6.70 -2.11
CA GLN A 140 12.57 7.02 -2.92
C GLN A 140 11.61 7.99 -2.23
N ALA A 141 11.70 8.14 -0.91
CA ALA A 141 10.79 8.99 -0.15
C ALA A 141 10.73 10.42 -0.69
N GLY A 142 11.88 11.02 -1.05
CA GLY A 142 11.94 12.34 -1.65
C GLY A 142 11.12 12.48 -2.93
N ASN A 143 11.10 11.46 -3.78
CA ASN A 143 10.26 11.45 -4.99
C ASN A 143 8.77 11.45 -4.65
N LEU A 144 8.37 10.74 -3.58
CA LEU A 144 6.98 10.66 -3.15
C LEU A 144 6.48 12.00 -2.59
N TYR A 145 7.17 12.57 -1.60
CA TYR A 145 6.64 13.75 -0.93
C TYR A 145 6.98 15.07 -1.65
N GLN A 146 8.19 15.24 -2.19
CA GLN A 146 8.57 16.47 -2.86
C GLN A 146 8.03 16.58 -4.29
N LYS A 147 8.15 15.50 -5.09
CA LYS A 147 7.75 15.55 -6.51
C LYS A 147 6.27 15.21 -6.73
N GLN A 148 5.69 14.31 -5.92
CA GLN A 148 4.29 13.88 -6.09
C GLN A 148 3.33 14.46 -5.04
N GLY A 149 3.86 15.16 -4.02
CA GLY A 149 3.08 15.78 -2.96
C GLY A 149 2.31 14.76 -2.12
N ILE A 150 2.90 13.58 -1.91
CA ILE A 150 2.34 12.52 -1.06
C ILE A 150 2.99 12.64 0.32
N SER A 151 2.22 12.96 1.33
CA SER A 151 2.71 13.04 2.72
C SER A 151 3.09 11.66 3.24
N ILE A 152 4.09 11.61 4.11
CA ILE A 152 4.53 10.37 4.74
C ILE A 152 4.57 10.56 6.25
N ILE A 153 3.90 9.69 6.99
CA ILE A 153 3.97 9.62 8.45
C ILE A 153 4.58 8.26 8.81
N LEU A 154 5.80 8.30 9.30
CA LEU A 154 6.58 7.10 9.62
C LEU A 154 6.82 7.00 11.13
N VAL A 155 6.37 5.90 11.72
CA VAL A 155 6.82 5.48 13.05
C VAL A 155 8.17 4.78 12.92
N ALA A 156 9.21 5.34 13.56
CA ALA A 156 10.57 4.82 13.55
C ALA A 156 11.02 4.51 14.99
N GLY A 157 11.43 3.26 15.21
CA GLY A 157 11.90 2.77 16.50
C GLY A 157 13.40 2.51 16.55
N SER A 158 14.01 2.11 15.43
CA SER A 158 15.37 1.58 15.40
C SER A 158 16.35 2.39 14.56
N SER A 159 15.91 3.03 13.48
CA SER A 159 16.81 3.73 12.55
C SER A 159 16.72 5.26 12.64
N GLY A 160 17.87 5.90 12.77
CA GLY A 160 18.00 7.36 12.65
C GLY A 160 18.14 7.88 11.22
N SER A 161 18.21 6.99 10.22
CA SER A 161 18.38 7.37 8.81
C SER A 161 17.23 8.23 8.29
N TYR A 162 16.03 8.05 8.84
CA TYR A 162 14.85 8.83 8.47
C TYR A 162 14.93 10.30 8.86
N PHE A 163 15.72 10.63 9.90
CA PHE A 163 15.85 12.01 10.38
C PHE A 163 16.50 12.94 9.38
N TYR A 164 17.34 12.42 8.48
CA TYR A 164 18.01 13.21 7.44
C TYR A 164 17.07 13.73 6.35
N ILE A 165 15.90 13.12 6.21
CA ILE A 165 14.92 13.44 5.16
C ILE A 165 13.59 13.94 5.75
N ALA A 166 13.44 13.99 7.08
CA ALA A 166 12.22 14.41 7.73
C ALA A 166 12.10 15.94 7.79
N ASP A 167 10.89 16.43 7.48
CA ASP A 167 10.51 17.83 7.71
C ASP A 167 10.21 18.07 9.18
N HIS A 168 9.53 17.10 9.81
CA HIS A 168 9.16 17.13 11.23
C HIS A 168 9.54 15.84 11.93
N VAL A 169 10.04 15.98 13.15
CA VAL A 169 10.35 14.86 14.03
C VAL A 169 9.64 15.01 15.36
N LEU A 170 8.75 14.08 15.65
CA LEU A 170 7.97 14.02 16.89
C LEU A 170 8.50 12.91 17.78
N GLN A 171 8.71 13.20 19.06
CA GLN A 171 9.04 12.21 20.06
C GLN A 171 7.81 11.86 20.89
N MET A 172 7.53 10.56 20.97
CA MET A 172 6.56 10.03 21.90
C MET A 172 7.25 9.67 23.22
N ASP A 173 6.73 10.20 24.32
CA ASP A 173 7.15 9.81 25.66
C ASP A 173 5.91 9.73 26.57
N ASN A 174 5.67 8.55 27.17
CA ASN A 174 4.53 8.29 28.04
C ASN A 174 3.19 8.76 27.44
N TYR A 175 2.93 8.41 26.15
CA TYR A 175 1.74 8.79 25.38
C TYR A 175 1.58 10.29 25.15
N ARG A 176 2.62 11.10 25.37
CA ARG A 176 2.67 12.53 25.03
C ARG A 176 3.59 12.74 23.84
N THR A 177 3.21 13.67 22.99
CA THR A 177 3.94 14.01 21.76
C THR A 177 4.69 15.33 21.98
N TYR A 178 5.97 15.33 21.66
CA TYR A 178 6.88 16.50 21.72
C TYR A 178 7.49 16.72 20.34
N ASP A 179 7.45 17.95 19.85
CA ASP A 179 8.20 18.31 18.65
C ASP A 179 9.68 18.46 19.03
N ILE A 180 10.52 17.67 18.40
CA ILE A 180 11.98 17.67 18.59
C ILE A 180 12.73 18.00 17.29
N THR A 181 12.05 18.56 16.31
CA THR A 181 12.58 18.83 14.96
C THR A 181 13.88 19.63 15.03
N GLU A 182 13.90 20.75 15.75
CA GLU A 182 15.08 21.60 15.86
C GLU A 182 16.25 20.92 16.61
N LYS A 183 15.93 20.13 17.64
CA LYS A 183 16.94 19.32 18.33
C LYS A 183 17.60 18.33 17.39
N VAL A 184 16.81 17.65 16.54
CA VAL A 184 17.33 16.68 15.57
C VAL A 184 18.18 17.39 14.51
N LYS A 185 17.74 18.53 13.99
CA LYS A 185 18.53 19.34 13.03
C LYS A 185 19.89 19.76 13.60
N THR A 186 19.93 20.18 14.87
CA THR A 186 21.19 20.55 15.57
C THR A 186 22.14 19.36 15.64
N VAL A 187 21.65 18.19 16.10
CA VAL A 187 22.46 16.97 16.20
C VAL A 187 22.96 16.49 14.83
N ILE A 188 22.14 16.61 13.79
CA ILE A 188 22.54 16.28 12.42
C ILE A 188 23.63 17.25 11.94
N GLY A 189 23.47 18.56 12.20
CA GLY A 189 24.45 19.59 11.86
C GLY A 189 25.81 19.32 12.47
N GLU A 190 25.87 19.05 13.78
CA GLU A 190 27.07 18.69 14.50
C GLU A 190 27.78 17.44 13.94
N LYS A 191 27.00 16.44 13.51
CA LYS A 191 27.53 15.21 12.89
C LYS A 191 27.96 15.40 11.45
N SER A 192 27.34 16.34 10.71
CA SER A 192 27.66 16.59 9.30
C SER A 192 28.96 17.34 9.08
N GLU A 193 29.49 18.02 10.10
CA GLU A 193 30.85 18.58 10.07
C GLU A 193 31.94 17.48 10.05
N THR A 194 31.57 16.25 10.46
CA THR A 194 32.46 15.08 10.49
C THR A 194 32.18 14.04 9.38
N ARG A 195 31.11 14.21 8.61
CA ARG A 195 30.72 13.29 7.52
C ARG A 195 30.26 14.10 6.30
N GLU A 196 30.76 13.73 5.11
CA GLU A 196 30.20 14.25 3.85
C GLU A 196 28.69 14.07 3.83
N LYS A 197 27.96 15.17 3.56
CA LYS A 197 26.51 15.14 3.36
C LYS A 197 26.20 14.17 2.23
N LYS A 198 25.84 12.94 2.54
CA LYS A 198 25.20 12.06 1.55
C LYS A 198 23.78 12.58 1.32
N VAL A 199 23.66 13.51 0.37
CA VAL A 199 22.36 13.86 -0.22
C VAL A 199 21.78 12.57 -0.78
N PRO A 200 20.50 12.24 -0.51
CA PRO A 200 19.87 11.10 -1.15
C PRO A 200 20.09 11.18 -2.65
N VAL A 201 20.68 10.15 -3.23
CA VAL A 201 20.89 10.08 -4.68
C VAL A 201 19.51 10.19 -5.32
N ASP A 202 19.37 11.09 -6.29
CA ASP A 202 18.12 11.21 -7.05
C ASP A 202 17.95 9.91 -7.84
N VAL A 203 17.09 9.03 -7.35
CA VAL A 203 16.87 7.73 -7.96
C VAL A 203 16.10 7.98 -9.26
N ALA A 204 16.73 7.63 -10.38
CA ALA A 204 16.23 7.94 -11.71
C ALA A 204 14.88 7.28 -12.06
N VAL A 205 14.55 6.18 -11.38
CA VAL A 205 13.30 5.46 -11.64
C VAL A 205 12.16 6.11 -10.88
N LEU A 206 11.37 6.90 -11.58
CA LEU A 206 10.20 7.58 -11.06
C LEU A 206 8.97 6.66 -11.08
N PHE A 207 8.03 6.95 -10.19
CA PHE A 207 6.68 6.39 -10.29
C PHE A 207 6.02 6.93 -11.55
N ASP A 208 5.80 6.07 -12.52
CA ASP A 208 5.09 6.42 -13.73
C ASP A 208 3.59 6.48 -13.44
N LYS A 209 3.03 7.69 -13.49
CA LYS A 209 1.58 7.90 -13.32
C LYS A 209 0.77 7.40 -14.50
N ASP A 210 1.44 7.22 -15.65
CA ASP A 210 0.79 6.80 -16.90
C ASP A 210 0.89 5.28 -17.10
N HIS A 211 1.44 4.55 -16.10
CA HIS A 211 1.50 3.09 -16.16
C HIS A 211 0.12 2.48 -15.93
N HIS A 212 -0.61 2.28 -17.01
CA HIS A 212 -1.92 1.65 -16.99
C HIS A 212 -1.81 0.14 -16.82
N ARG A 213 -2.37 -0.35 -15.71
CA ARG A 213 -2.46 -1.78 -15.42
C ARG A 213 -3.77 -2.34 -15.95
N SER A 214 -3.67 -3.30 -16.90
CA SER A 214 -4.83 -4.02 -17.40
C SER A 214 -4.88 -5.43 -16.83
N LEU A 215 -6.06 -5.85 -16.35
CA LEU A 215 -6.28 -7.16 -15.75
C LEU A 215 -7.44 -7.88 -16.44
N LYS A 216 -7.34 -9.21 -16.50
CA LYS A 216 -8.40 -10.09 -16.92
C LYS A 216 -8.68 -11.11 -15.83
N ALA A 217 -9.91 -11.19 -15.36
CA ALA A 217 -10.30 -12.19 -14.39
C ALA A 217 -10.56 -13.56 -15.05
N GLY A 218 -10.21 -14.62 -14.32
CA GLY A 218 -10.63 -15.96 -14.63
C GLY A 218 -12.16 -16.11 -14.51
N LYS A 219 -12.70 -17.16 -15.09
CA LYS A 219 -14.15 -17.44 -15.03
C LYS A 219 -14.56 -17.72 -13.58
N MET A 220 -15.46 -16.90 -13.05
CA MET A 220 -15.99 -17.09 -11.71
C MET A 220 -16.96 -18.28 -11.66
N GLU A 221 -16.84 -19.10 -10.62
CA GLU A 221 -17.81 -20.17 -10.37
C GLU A 221 -19.16 -19.58 -9.96
N LYS A 222 -20.21 -19.97 -10.69
CA LYS A 222 -21.59 -19.56 -10.45
C LYS A 222 -22.41 -20.75 -10.00
N LYS A 223 -23.21 -20.57 -8.96
CA LYS A 223 -24.22 -21.52 -8.54
C LYS A 223 -25.59 -20.91 -8.80
N ARG A 224 -26.41 -21.53 -9.66
CA ARG A 224 -27.71 -20.97 -10.10
C ARG A 224 -27.56 -19.53 -10.66
N ASP A 225 -26.58 -19.33 -11.55
CA ASP A 225 -26.23 -18.05 -12.19
C ASP A 225 -25.79 -16.92 -11.24
N GLN A 226 -25.54 -17.25 -9.96
CA GLN A 226 -25.06 -16.28 -8.98
C GLN A 226 -23.68 -16.65 -8.45
N VAL A 227 -22.80 -15.67 -8.36
CA VAL A 227 -21.51 -15.79 -7.67
C VAL A 227 -21.77 -15.76 -6.17
N LYS A 228 -21.32 -16.80 -5.47
CA LYS A 228 -21.48 -16.88 -4.02
C LYS A 228 -20.42 -16.04 -3.33
N ILE A 229 -20.86 -15.14 -2.47
CA ILE A 229 -20.01 -14.37 -1.55
C ILE A 229 -20.24 -14.89 -0.14
N LYS A 230 -19.15 -15.13 0.61
CA LYS A 230 -19.17 -15.42 2.04
C LYS A 230 -18.19 -14.53 2.74
N GLN A 231 -18.62 -13.82 3.74
CA GLN A 231 -17.80 -12.95 4.57
C GLN A 231 -17.32 -13.72 5.82
N PHE A 232 -16.09 -13.42 6.24
CA PHE A 232 -15.46 -13.98 7.44
C PHE A 232 -14.94 -12.85 8.33
N GLY A 233 -15.87 -12.17 9.01
CA GLY A 233 -15.56 -10.96 9.79
C GLY A 233 -15.12 -9.79 8.88
N LYS A 234 -14.26 -8.92 9.43
CA LYS A 234 -13.72 -7.76 8.69
C LYS A 234 -12.49 -8.10 7.86
N ASP A 235 -11.82 -9.20 8.15
CA ASP A 235 -10.47 -9.49 7.67
C ASP A 235 -10.43 -10.28 6.35
N SER A 236 -11.54 -10.93 5.96
CA SER A 236 -11.57 -11.70 4.72
C SER A 236 -12.97 -12.02 4.24
N PHE A 237 -13.07 -12.39 2.96
CA PHE A 237 -14.27 -12.97 2.35
C PHE A 237 -13.88 -13.93 1.22
N SER A 238 -14.81 -14.81 0.82
CA SER A 238 -14.67 -15.61 -0.38
C SER A 238 -15.63 -15.15 -1.47
N ILE A 239 -15.15 -15.19 -2.72
CA ILE A 239 -15.93 -14.94 -3.93
C ILE A 239 -15.74 -16.13 -4.88
N GLY A 240 -16.83 -16.91 -5.11
CA GLY A 240 -16.71 -18.20 -5.76
C GLY A 240 -15.82 -19.15 -4.94
N ARG A 241 -14.67 -19.56 -5.51
CA ARG A 241 -13.67 -20.40 -4.83
C ARG A 241 -12.50 -19.62 -4.24
N GLU A 242 -12.33 -18.37 -4.67
CA GLU A 242 -11.20 -17.56 -4.26
C GLU A 242 -11.46 -16.92 -2.91
N ASN A 243 -10.43 -16.92 -2.06
CA ASN A 243 -10.43 -16.19 -0.80
C ASN A 243 -9.64 -14.88 -0.96
N VAL A 244 -10.21 -13.78 -0.49
CA VAL A 244 -9.59 -12.46 -0.46
C VAL A 244 -9.25 -12.11 0.98
N ASP A 245 -7.96 -12.06 1.27
CA ASP A 245 -7.43 -11.74 2.60
C ASP A 245 -7.19 -10.22 2.70
N LEU A 246 -7.90 -9.56 3.60
CA LEU A 246 -7.83 -8.12 3.88
C LEU A 246 -7.26 -7.81 5.27
N LYS A 247 -6.77 -8.82 6.01
CA LYS A 247 -6.28 -8.66 7.40
C LYS A 247 -5.20 -7.60 7.57
N TYR A 248 -4.46 -7.32 6.50
CA TYR A 248 -3.40 -6.31 6.49
C TYR A 248 -3.84 -4.97 5.87
N VAL A 249 -5.11 -4.84 5.49
CA VAL A 249 -5.73 -3.56 5.10
C VAL A 249 -6.30 -2.93 6.38
N GLU A 250 -5.41 -2.44 7.24
CA GLU A 250 -5.69 -2.08 8.63
C GLU A 250 -6.67 -0.92 8.78
N GLN A 251 -6.85 -0.11 7.73
CA GLN A 251 -7.83 0.97 7.68
C GLN A 251 -9.29 0.50 7.57
N ILE A 252 -9.56 -0.79 7.30
CA ILE A 252 -10.92 -1.35 7.36
C ILE A 252 -11.32 -1.50 8.83
N LEU A 253 -12.41 -0.86 9.22
CA LEU A 253 -12.87 -0.82 10.60
C LEU A 253 -13.94 -1.87 10.90
N ASP A 254 -14.86 -2.07 9.94
CA ASP A 254 -16.07 -2.86 10.13
C ASP A 254 -16.24 -3.99 9.11
N ALA A 255 -16.93 -5.03 9.52
CA ALA A 255 -17.28 -6.16 8.67
C ALA A 255 -18.21 -5.76 7.50
N GLU A 256 -19.02 -4.73 7.70
CA GLU A 256 -19.90 -4.17 6.68
C GLU A 256 -19.14 -3.48 5.55
N GLN A 257 -17.95 -2.93 5.84
CA GLN A 257 -17.04 -2.42 4.79
C GLN A 257 -16.49 -3.57 3.95
N THR A 258 -16.11 -4.69 4.58
CA THR A 258 -15.67 -5.90 3.89
C THR A 258 -16.78 -6.46 3.00
N THR A 259 -18.03 -6.40 3.46
CA THR A 259 -19.19 -6.76 2.62
C THR A 259 -19.29 -5.85 1.40
N ALA A 260 -19.23 -4.54 1.58
CA ALA A 260 -19.27 -3.59 0.47
C ALA A 260 -18.14 -3.85 -0.54
N LEU A 261 -16.91 -4.10 -0.06
CA LEU A 261 -15.75 -4.43 -0.89
C LEU A 261 -15.95 -5.73 -1.67
N ALA A 262 -16.55 -6.75 -1.08
CA ALA A 262 -16.84 -8.00 -1.75
C ALA A 262 -17.82 -7.81 -2.93
N TYR A 263 -18.82 -6.94 -2.77
CA TYR A 263 -19.73 -6.58 -3.87
C TYR A 263 -19.09 -5.67 -4.90
N CYS A 264 -18.19 -4.75 -4.51
CA CYS A 264 -17.36 -3.99 -5.45
C CYS A 264 -16.53 -4.93 -6.32
N LEU A 265 -15.78 -5.85 -5.68
CA LEU A 265 -14.96 -6.83 -6.38
C LEU A 265 -15.79 -7.67 -7.34
N LYS A 266 -16.97 -8.16 -6.91
CA LYS A 266 -17.89 -8.90 -7.79
C LYS A 266 -18.22 -8.12 -9.05
N ASN A 267 -18.61 -6.84 -8.93
CA ASN A 267 -18.97 -6.01 -10.09
C ASN A 267 -17.76 -5.79 -11.02
N LEU A 268 -16.57 -5.54 -10.47
CA LEU A 268 -15.34 -5.40 -11.25
C LEU A 268 -14.97 -6.68 -11.98
N LEU A 269 -15.04 -7.83 -11.31
CA LEU A 269 -14.71 -9.14 -11.90
C LEU A 269 -15.70 -9.52 -13.00
N GLU A 270 -16.98 -9.18 -12.90
CA GLU A 270 -17.97 -9.42 -13.96
C GLU A 270 -17.63 -8.67 -15.26
N GLU A 271 -16.99 -7.49 -15.17
CA GLU A 271 -16.49 -6.75 -16.34
C GLU A 271 -15.17 -7.35 -16.85
N MET A 272 -14.24 -7.68 -15.94
CA MET A 272 -12.91 -8.21 -16.25
C MET A 272 -12.94 -9.66 -16.74
N GLU A 273 -13.98 -10.46 -16.40
CA GLU A 273 -14.19 -11.82 -16.94
C GLU A 273 -14.48 -11.79 -18.44
N ARG A 274 -15.20 -10.78 -18.92
CA ARG A 274 -15.62 -10.67 -20.33
C ARG A 274 -14.47 -10.28 -21.25
N LYS A 275 -13.67 -9.30 -20.83
CA LYS A 275 -12.48 -8.83 -21.54
C LYS A 275 -11.48 -8.23 -20.57
N GLU A 276 -10.24 -8.12 -21.00
CA GLU A 276 -9.23 -7.38 -20.29
C GLU A 276 -9.66 -5.92 -20.11
N GLN A 277 -9.46 -5.37 -18.91
CA GLN A 277 -9.89 -4.03 -18.52
C GLN A 277 -8.75 -3.28 -17.85
N ASP A 278 -8.69 -1.99 -18.15
CA ASP A 278 -7.87 -1.05 -17.40
C ASP A 278 -8.41 -0.92 -15.97
N VAL A 279 -7.53 -1.10 -14.97
CA VAL A 279 -7.90 -1.12 -13.55
C VAL A 279 -8.42 0.24 -13.11
N ASP A 280 -7.72 1.31 -13.50
CA ASP A 280 -8.03 2.66 -13.05
C ASP A 280 -9.38 3.12 -13.60
N LEU A 281 -9.62 2.86 -14.88
CA LEU A 281 -10.90 3.19 -15.52
C LEU A 281 -12.07 2.41 -14.89
N CYS A 282 -11.89 1.12 -14.62
CA CYS A 282 -12.95 0.31 -14.00
C CYS A 282 -13.26 0.76 -12.57
N VAL A 283 -12.23 1.02 -11.77
CA VAL A 283 -12.42 1.46 -10.38
C VAL A 283 -13.03 2.86 -10.34
N GLU A 284 -12.57 3.80 -11.19
CA GLU A 284 -13.14 5.14 -11.26
C GLU A 284 -14.62 5.13 -11.69
N LYS A 285 -14.97 4.30 -12.66
CA LYS A 285 -16.36 4.11 -13.10
C LYS A 285 -17.24 3.60 -11.95
N LEU A 286 -16.80 2.54 -11.27
CA LEU A 286 -17.51 1.98 -10.12
C LEU A 286 -17.62 2.97 -8.97
N TRP A 287 -16.53 3.66 -8.65
CA TRP A 287 -16.50 4.67 -7.61
C TRP A 287 -17.43 5.85 -7.90
N SER A 288 -17.47 6.32 -9.15
CA SER A 288 -18.39 7.36 -9.60
C SER A 288 -19.85 6.93 -9.48
N GLN A 289 -20.15 5.66 -9.76
CA GLN A 289 -21.48 5.07 -9.57
C GLN A 289 -21.86 5.08 -8.07
N ILE A 290 -20.96 4.61 -7.19
CA ILE A 290 -21.19 4.59 -5.75
C ILE A 290 -21.42 6.02 -5.20
N LYS A 291 -20.63 7.00 -5.63
CA LYS A 291 -20.81 8.39 -5.21
C LYS A 291 -22.17 8.98 -5.63
N LYS A 292 -22.67 8.61 -6.78
CA LYS A 292 -23.96 9.14 -7.32
C LYS A 292 -25.17 8.41 -6.76
N GLN A 293 -25.11 7.11 -6.56
CA GLN A 293 -26.24 6.23 -6.30
C GLN A 293 -26.16 5.50 -4.95
N GLY A 294 -25.08 5.71 -4.21
CA GLY A 294 -24.81 5.00 -2.94
C GLY A 294 -24.42 3.54 -3.13
N LEU A 295 -24.11 2.88 -2.01
CA LEU A 295 -23.70 1.47 -1.97
C LEU A 295 -24.79 0.51 -2.47
N ALA A 296 -26.05 0.91 -2.43
CA ALA A 296 -27.19 0.14 -2.96
C ALA A 296 -27.00 -0.20 -4.44
N SER A 297 -26.31 0.65 -5.20
CA SER A 297 -26.02 0.42 -6.63
C SER A 297 -25.14 -0.79 -6.92
N LEU A 298 -24.47 -1.33 -5.90
CA LEU A 298 -23.66 -2.54 -6.01
C LEU A 298 -24.51 -3.81 -6.11
N CYS A 299 -25.77 -3.75 -5.66
CA CYS A 299 -26.69 -4.88 -5.68
C CYS A 299 -27.62 -4.80 -6.87
N LYS A 300 -27.68 -5.87 -7.68
CA LYS A 300 -28.66 -6.02 -8.75
C LYS A 300 -29.93 -6.62 -8.16
N GLY A 301 -30.97 -5.82 -7.93
CA GLY A 301 -32.26 -6.26 -7.40
C GLY A 301 -32.90 -5.26 -6.42
N SER A 302 -34.18 -5.44 -6.17
CA SER A 302 -35.01 -4.48 -5.43
C SER A 302 -34.83 -4.50 -3.89
N TYR A 303 -34.08 -5.44 -3.34
CA TYR A 303 -33.89 -5.59 -1.89
C TYR A 303 -32.41 -5.68 -1.53
N LEU A 304 -31.94 -4.73 -0.72
CA LEU A 304 -30.67 -4.84 0.01
C LEU A 304 -30.88 -5.85 1.14
N SER A 305 -30.43 -7.10 0.92
CA SER A 305 -30.45 -8.14 1.95
C SER A 305 -29.17 -8.15 2.79
N VAL A 306 -28.25 -7.18 2.58
CA VAL A 306 -26.94 -7.14 3.23
C VAL A 306 -26.66 -5.76 3.80
N SER A 307 -26.04 -5.74 4.97
CA SER A 307 -25.52 -4.52 5.58
C SER A 307 -24.21 -4.13 4.94
N MET A 308 -24.06 -2.87 4.56
CA MET A 308 -22.86 -2.28 3.97
C MET A 308 -22.52 -0.97 4.63
N ALA A 309 -21.25 -0.76 4.97
CA ALA A 309 -20.72 0.50 5.46
C ALA A 309 -19.90 1.23 4.40
N GLN A 310 -19.68 2.52 4.61
CA GLN A 310 -18.92 3.38 3.73
C GLN A 310 -17.50 2.84 3.51
N ILE A 311 -17.06 2.85 2.25
CA ILE A 311 -15.73 2.48 1.78
C ILE A 311 -15.14 3.64 1.00
N ARG A 312 -13.86 3.55 0.67
CA ARG A 312 -13.15 4.53 -0.15
C ARG A 312 -12.66 3.88 -1.44
N LYS A 313 -12.29 4.71 -2.40
CA LYS A 313 -11.68 4.26 -3.65
C LYS A 313 -10.41 3.44 -3.37
N GLN A 314 -9.57 3.89 -2.45
CA GLN A 314 -8.33 3.23 -2.04
C GLN A 314 -8.57 1.81 -1.50
N ASP A 315 -9.66 1.62 -0.78
CA ASP A 315 -10.01 0.30 -0.24
C ASP A 315 -10.48 -0.66 -1.34
N ILE A 316 -11.15 -0.14 -2.38
CA ILE A 316 -11.50 -0.92 -3.58
C ILE A 316 -10.24 -1.40 -4.30
N TYR A 317 -9.22 -0.52 -4.46
CA TYR A 317 -7.92 -0.92 -5.02
C TYR A 317 -7.24 -1.98 -4.15
N ALA A 318 -7.15 -1.76 -2.83
CA ALA A 318 -6.55 -2.70 -1.90
C ALA A 318 -7.23 -4.08 -1.94
N CYS A 319 -8.55 -4.12 -2.08
CA CYS A 319 -9.32 -5.35 -2.22
C CYS A 319 -9.04 -6.04 -3.56
N LEU A 320 -9.12 -5.30 -4.68
CA LEU A 320 -8.90 -5.82 -6.02
C LEU A 320 -7.51 -6.44 -6.17
N THR A 321 -6.47 -5.77 -5.66
CA THR A 321 -5.08 -6.19 -5.82
C THR A 321 -4.72 -7.44 -4.98
N ARG A 322 -5.58 -7.86 -4.07
CA ARG A 322 -5.43 -9.10 -3.28
C ARG A 322 -6.25 -10.28 -3.82
N TYR A 323 -6.94 -10.09 -4.93
CA TYR A 323 -7.65 -11.18 -5.60
C TYR A 323 -6.69 -12.05 -6.42
N ARG A 324 -6.73 -13.38 -6.24
CA ARG A 324 -5.80 -14.34 -6.87
C ARG A 324 -6.27 -14.89 -8.23
N GLY A 325 -7.52 -14.66 -8.59
CA GLY A 325 -8.13 -15.27 -9.79
C GLY A 325 -7.90 -14.49 -11.09
N PHE A 326 -6.87 -13.64 -11.19
CA PHE A 326 -6.49 -13.00 -12.44
C PHE A 326 -5.74 -13.95 -13.37
N ILE A 327 -6.00 -13.83 -14.68
CA ILE A 327 -5.31 -14.59 -15.72
C ILE A 327 -4.08 -13.81 -16.16
N PHE A 328 -2.92 -14.44 -16.09
CA PHE A 328 -1.69 -13.93 -16.69
C PHE A 328 -1.75 -14.05 -18.22
N ARG A 329 -1.26 -13.05 -18.96
CA ARG A 329 -1.25 -13.10 -20.43
C ARG A 329 -0.48 -14.31 -20.93
N GLN A 330 -0.94 -14.89 -22.07
CA GLN A 330 -0.26 -16.00 -22.74
C GLN A 330 1.22 -15.72 -23.09
N ALA A 331 1.60 -14.46 -23.30
CA ALA A 331 2.98 -14.04 -23.49
C ALA A 331 3.89 -14.44 -22.30
N ASP A 332 3.39 -14.30 -21.07
CA ASP A 332 4.14 -14.70 -19.87
C ASP A 332 4.27 -16.22 -19.74
N LEU A 333 3.28 -16.97 -20.25
CA LEU A 333 3.32 -18.42 -20.32
C LEU A 333 4.30 -18.92 -21.40
N LEU A 334 4.41 -18.24 -22.53
CA LEU A 334 5.34 -18.59 -23.60
C LEU A 334 6.80 -18.37 -23.18
N ILE A 335 7.09 -17.27 -22.50
CA ILE A 335 8.39 -16.99 -21.91
C ILE A 335 8.76 -18.05 -20.87
N ARG A 336 7.83 -18.46 -20.00
CA ARG A 336 8.02 -19.56 -19.04
C ARG A 336 8.27 -20.90 -19.73
N PHE A 337 7.63 -21.16 -20.87
CA PHE A 337 7.80 -22.40 -21.64
C PHE A 337 9.15 -22.45 -22.36
N LEU A 338 9.61 -21.32 -22.89
CA LEU A 338 10.92 -21.19 -23.53
C LEU A 338 12.05 -21.29 -22.50
N GLN A 339 11.93 -20.65 -21.33
CA GLN A 339 12.90 -20.74 -20.25
C GLN A 339 13.01 -22.13 -19.59
N ARG A 340 11.94 -22.97 -19.69
CA ARG A 340 12.00 -24.39 -19.26
C ARG A 340 12.68 -25.31 -20.28
N ARG A 341 12.82 -24.91 -21.53
CA ARG A 341 13.51 -25.68 -22.56
C ARG A 341 15.03 -25.44 -22.64
N GLU A 342 15.48 -24.36 -21.99
CA GLU A 342 16.91 -24.02 -21.90
C GLU A 342 17.58 -24.56 -20.61
N ARG A 343 16.84 -25.30 -19.80
CA ARG A 343 17.35 -26.13 -18.68
C ARG A 343 17.17 -27.60 -19.00
#